data_13d0f822433e50991fd6d501d525ba5a
#
_entry.id   13d0f822433e50991fd6d501d525ba5a
#
_cell.length_a   1.000
_cell.length_b   1.000
_cell.length_c   1.000
_cell.angle_alpha   90.00
_cell.angle_beta   90.00
_cell.angle_gamma   90.00
#
_symmetry.space_group_name_H-M   'P 1'
#
loop_
_entity.id
_entity.type
_entity.pdbx_description
1 polymer ?
#
loop_
_entity_poly.entity_id
_entity_poly.type
_entity_poly.pdbx_seq_one_letter_code
_entity_poly.pdbx_strand_id
1 'polypeptide(L)'
;MKYYLIVGEASGDLHASRLMRSLKNIDEFAEFRFFGGDLMAAEGGTRVKHYKELAYMGFVPVLMHLGTIFSNMKRCKEDIVQWKPDVVILVDYPGFNLNIAKFLKKKTNIPAYYYISPKIWAWKEWRIRSIKRDIAELFSILPFEVPFFEKKHRYPIHYVGNPTAEEVNEFRSEYHQNFVEFCEENNLDKHRPIIALLAGSRLQEIKDNLPAMIEVAERFEDYQLVLAGAPSIEDSYYEKFLKGTPVKMVRNKTYPLLSHSTAALVTSGTATLETALFEVPQVVCYETPLPRLVRLAFKHVMSCKYISLVNLIADKEVVQEMFADRFQVDAIADQLYQILSGKEGRERMLSEYREVRERLGNQVAPDEAAAIMFDLLIKRRDMLVRLAKERAEAEAKAAAEAAERARLKALAEAEAAKKKAEQQAEAARRKAEEEAEKARKKAEEARRLADEEAERARRAEELLNESQQDELK
;
A
#
# COMPACT_ATOMS: atom_id res chain seq x y z
N MET A 1 0.24 6.75 16.04
CA MET A 1 -0.61 6.15 14.99
C MET A 1 -0.41 4.64 14.91
N LYS A 2 -1.32 3.92 14.28
CA LYS A 2 -1.26 2.46 14.08
C LYS A 2 -0.81 2.12 12.67
N TYR A 3 0.36 1.51 12.54
CA TYR A 3 0.98 1.14 11.28
C TYR A 3 0.95 -0.38 11.09
N TYR A 4 0.38 -0.85 9.98
CA TYR A 4 0.40 -2.25 9.63
C TYR A 4 1.33 -2.49 8.43
N LEU A 5 2.43 -3.23 8.62
CA LEU A 5 3.43 -3.44 7.58
C LEU A 5 3.37 -4.87 7.03
N ILE A 6 3.61 -5.03 5.72
CA ILE A 6 3.63 -6.34 5.08
C ILE A 6 4.87 -6.45 4.19
N VAL A 7 5.75 -7.39 4.54
CA VAL A 7 6.94 -7.77 3.77
C VAL A 7 6.88 -9.24 3.41
N GLY A 8 7.52 -9.64 2.33
CA GLY A 8 7.53 -11.01 1.83
C GLY A 8 8.90 -11.69 1.79
N GLU A 9 9.99 -10.97 2.09
CA GLU A 9 11.35 -11.48 2.00
C GLU A 9 12.32 -10.73 2.92
N ALA A 10 13.57 -11.22 3.01
CA ALA A 10 14.59 -10.68 3.92
C ALA A 10 14.96 -9.22 3.63
N SER A 11 15.05 -8.83 2.35
CA SER A 11 15.33 -7.45 1.96
C SER A 11 14.19 -6.51 2.38
N GLY A 12 12.94 -6.97 2.24
CA GLY A 12 11.77 -6.24 2.74
C GLY A 12 11.78 -6.07 4.25
N ASP A 13 12.21 -7.08 5.02
CA ASP A 13 12.36 -7.02 6.47
C ASP A 13 13.39 -5.97 6.89
N LEU A 14 14.53 -5.92 6.22
CA LEU A 14 15.57 -4.92 6.44
C LEU A 14 15.05 -3.49 6.17
N HIS A 15 14.47 -3.24 5.01
CA HIS A 15 13.98 -1.90 4.67
C HIS A 15 12.80 -1.47 5.53
N ALA A 16 11.90 -2.39 5.88
CA ALA A 16 10.77 -2.10 6.75
C ALA A 16 11.20 -1.83 8.20
N SER A 17 12.21 -2.53 8.72
CA SER A 17 12.74 -2.27 10.07
C SER A 17 13.34 -0.88 10.19
N ARG A 18 14.10 -0.42 9.19
CA ARG A 18 14.63 0.94 9.12
C ARG A 18 13.49 1.98 9.05
N LEU A 19 12.48 1.73 8.21
CA LEU A 19 11.29 2.60 8.14
C LEU A 19 10.54 2.65 9.49
N MET A 20 10.38 1.53 10.19
CA MET A 20 9.75 1.49 11.52
C MET A 20 10.54 2.34 12.52
N ARG A 21 11.87 2.28 12.50
CA ARG A 21 12.75 3.12 13.33
C ARG A 21 12.52 4.61 13.05
N SER A 22 12.52 5.00 11.78
CA SER A 22 12.30 6.40 11.37
C SER A 22 10.90 6.88 11.74
N LEU A 23 9.87 6.03 11.61
CA LEU A 23 8.51 6.37 12.05
C LEU A 23 8.43 6.55 13.58
N LYS A 24 9.13 5.75 14.38
CA LYS A 24 9.19 5.94 15.84
C LYS A 24 9.84 7.26 16.25
N ASN A 25 10.81 7.72 15.47
CA ASN A 25 11.50 8.99 15.76
C ASN A 25 10.59 10.22 15.58
N ILE A 26 9.54 10.12 14.76
CA ILE A 26 8.62 11.22 14.45
C ILE A 26 7.22 11.05 15.04
N ASP A 27 6.84 9.83 15.39
CA ASP A 27 5.55 9.50 16.02
C ASP A 27 5.79 8.77 17.35
N GLU A 28 5.84 9.50 18.45
CA GLU A 28 6.06 8.99 19.81
C GLU A 28 5.06 7.89 20.20
N PHE A 29 3.85 7.91 19.63
CA PHE A 29 2.78 6.95 19.89
C PHE A 29 2.61 5.93 18.75
N ALA A 30 3.68 5.66 17.99
CA ALA A 30 3.64 4.67 16.92
C ALA A 30 3.40 3.25 17.45
N GLU A 31 2.33 2.64 17.00
CA GLU A 31 2.05 1.22 17.25
C GLU A 31 2.24 0.43 15.95
N PHE A 32 2.96 -0.69 16.03
CA PHE A 32 3.26 -1.53 14.86
C PHE A 32 2.67 -2.92 14.99
N ARG A 33 2.08 -3.38 13.88
CA ARG A 33 1.67 -4.76 13.68
C ARG A 33 2.08 -5.20 12.28
N PHE A 34 2.62 -6.41 12.10
CA PHE A 34 3.24 -6.72 10.82
C PHE A 34 3.32 -8.21 10.47
N PHE A 35 3.35 -8.48 9.18
CA PHE A 35 3.94 -9.64 8.56
C PHE A 35 5.38 -9.30 8.19
N GLY A 36 6.38 -9.92 8.84
CA GLY A 36 7.78 -9.55 8.70
C GLY A 36 8.71 -10.53 9.37
N GLY A 37 9.96 -10.14 9.54
CA GLY A 37 11.01 -10.99 10.09
C GLY A 37 11.54 -10.53 11.46
N ASP A 38 12.77 -10.91 11.71
CA ASP A 38 13.42 -10.69 13.00
C ASP A 38 13.95 -9.25 13.15
N LEU A 39 14.33 -8.59 12.04
CA LEU A 39 14.77 -7.20 12.08
C LEU A 39 13.60 -6.25 12.43
N MET A 40 12.43 -6.46 11.84
CA MET A 40 11.23 -5.71 12.23
C MET A 40 10.82 -6.01 13.68
N ALA A 41 10.94 -7.27 14.13
CA ALA A 41 10.62 -7.65 15.51
C ALA A 41 11.56 -6.98 16.53
N ALA A 42 12.83 -6.77 16.17
CA ALA A 42 13.79 -6.05 17.01
C ALA A 42 13.43 -4.57 17.19
N GLU A 43 12.73 -3.97 16.21
CA GLU A 43 12.21 -2.60 16.32
C GLU A 43 10.96 -2.51 17.21
N GLY A 44 10.37 -3.63 17.62
CA GLY A 44 9.18 -3.69 18.46
C GLY A 44 7.87 -3.91 17.69
N GLY A 45 6.74 -3.86 18.40
CA GLY A 45 5.43 -4.15 17.82
C GLY A 45 5.04 -5.63 17.83
N THR A 46 3.97 -5.98 17.13
CA THR A 46 3.44 -7.36 17.11
C THR A 46 3.65 -8.03 15.77
N ARG A 47 4.52 -9.03 15.72
CA ARG A 47 4.65 -9.89 14.54
C ARG A 47 3.51 -10.90 14.47
N VAL A 48 2.65 -10.77 13.45
CA VAL A 48 1.52 -11.67 13.21
C VAL A 48 1.99 -12.95 12.53
N LYS A 49 2.95 -12.81 11.60
CA LYS A 49 3.54 -13.93 10.87
C LYS A 49 4.95 -13.61 10.36
N HIS A 50 5.82 -14.63 10.35
CA HIS A 50 7.17 -14.50 9.80
C HIS A 50 7.14 -14.61 8.26
N TYR A 51 7.92 -13.75 7.55
CA TYR A 51 7.95 -13.76 6.08
C TYR A 51 8.39 -15.11 5.49
N LYS A 52 9.24 -15.87 6.17
CA LYS A 52 9.66 -17.21 5.73
C LYS A 52 8.48 -18.17 5.53
N GLU A 53 7.38 -17.94 6.22
CA GLU A 53 6.15 -18.70 6.05
C GLU A 53 5.23 -18.16 4.93
N LEU A 54 5.60 -17.04 4.30
CA LEU A 54 4.90 -16.42 3.17
C LEU A 54 5.60 -16.69 1.85
N ALA A 55 6.94 -16.80 1.88
CA ALA A 55 7.79 -16.80 0.72
C ALA A 55 7.90 -18.20 0.11
N TYR A 56 7.10 -18.44 -0.91
CA TYR A 56 7.33 -19.52 -1.87
C TYR A 56 7.79 -18.88 -3.17
N MET A 57 9.10 -18.96 -3.48
CA MET A 57 9.67 -18.44 -4.71
C MET A 57 9.76 -19.54 -5.78
N GLY A 58 9.43 -19.19 -7.02
CA GLY A 58 9.43 -20.11 -8.17
C GLY A 58 8.04 -20.66 -8.50
N PHE A 59 7.88 -21.08 -9.76
CA PHE A 59 6.58 -21.51 -10.29
C PHE A 59 6.06 -22.80 -9.62
N VAL A 60 6.93 -23.79 -9.45
CA VAL A 60 6.56 -25.09 -8.85
C VAL A 60 6.26 -24.96 -7.34
N PRO A 61 7.10 -24.34 -6.50
CA PRO A 61 6.78 -24.12 -5.09
C PRO A 61 5.49 -23.32 -4.87
N VAL A 62 5.24 -22.29 -5.68
CA VAL A 62 3.99 -21.50 -5.60
C VAL A 62 2.77 -22.37 -5.87
N LEU A 63 2.80 -23.24 -6.91
CA LEU A 63 1.69 -24.15 -7.21
C LEU A 63 1.44 -25.17 -6.09
N MET A 64 2.49 -25.71 -5.48
CA MET A 64 2.37 -26.70 -4.39
C MET A 64 1.82 -26.09 -3.10
N HIS A 65 1.98 -24.78 -2.88
CA HIS A 65 1.60 -24.10 -1.63
C HIS A 65 0.48 -23.06 -1.79
N LEU A 66 -0.32 -23.14 -2.86
CA LEU A 66 -1.44 -22.23 -3.09
C LEU A 66 -2.40 -22.13 -1.89
N GLY A 67 -2.72 -23.25 -1.25
CA GLY A 67 -3.57 -23.28 -0.05
C GLY A 67 -3.01 -22.45 1.10
N THR A 68 -1.70 -22.55 1.35
CA THR A 68 -1.01 -21.78 2.40
C THR A 68 -0.99 -20.28 2.07
N ILE A 69 -0.76 -19.92 0.80
CA ILE A 69 -0.79 -18.53 0.35
C ILE A 69 -2.18 -17.91 0.55
N PHE A 70 -3.25 -18.64 0.19
CA PHE A 70 -4.62 -18.18 0.40
C PHE A 70 -4.98 -18.07 1.88
N SER A 71 -4.57 -19.02 2.72
CA SER A 71 -4.77 -19.00 4.17
C SER A 71 -4.05 -17.79 4.80
N ASN A 72 -2.80 -17.54 4.42
CA ASN A 72 -2.03 -16.38 4.89
C ASN A 72 -2.69 -15.06 4.48
N MET A 73 -3.19 -14.98 3.23
CA MET A 73 -3.89 -13.79 2.76
C MET A 73 -5.20 -13.55 3.51
N LYS A 74 -5.96 -14.61 3.80
CA LYS A 74 -7.19 -14.52 4.61
C LYS A 74 -6.88 -14.01 6.00
N ARG A 75 -5.91 -14.64 6.69
CA ARG A 75 -5.46 -14.23 8.04
C ARG A 75 -5.01 -12.77 8.08
N CYS A 76 -4.23 -12.34 7.08
CA CYS A 76 -3.78 -10.94 6.98
C CYS A 76 -4.95 -9.96 6.89
N LYS A 77 -5.94 -10.25 6.03
CA LYS A 77 -7.14 -9.42 5.86
C LYS A 77 -7.98 -9.33 7.13
N GLU A 78 -8.19 -10.46 7.80
CA GLU A 78 -8.95 -10.54 9.07
C GLU A 78 -8.25 -9.75 10.17
N ASP A 79 -6.95 -9.90 10.29
CA ASP A 79 -6.14 -9.23 11.29
C ASP A 79 -6.12 -7.70 11.09
N ILE A 80 -5.98 -7.22 9.86
CA ILE A 80 -6.07 -5.79 9.53
C ILE A 80 -7.45 -5.21 9.92
N VAL A 81 -8.53 -5.90 9.58
CA VAL A 81 -9.89 -5.44 9.90
C VAL A 81 -10.14 -5.40 11.40
N GLN A 82 -9.62 -6.37 12.13
CA GLN A 82 -9.77 -6.44 13.60
C GLN A 82 -8.95 -5.35 14.29
N TRP A 83 -7.71 -5.13 13.89
CA TRP A 83 -6.80 -4.19 14.54
C TRP A 83 -7.05 -2.73 14.15
N LYS A 84 -7.65 -2.49 12.95
CA LYS A 84 -8.03 -1.16 12.42
C LYS A 84 -6.86 -0.17 12.41
N PRO A 85 -5.80 -0.43 11.63
CA PRO A 85 -4.68 0.50 11.50
C PRO A 85 -5.09 1.80 10.81
N ASP A 86 -4.32 2.87 11.05
CA ASP A 86 -4.45 4.13 10.34
C ASP A 86 -3.98 4.02 8.89
N VAL A 87 -3.00 3.14 8.65
CA VAL A 87 -2.42 2.86 7.32
C VAL A 87 -1.92 1.42 7.22
N VAL A 88 -1.98 0.84 6.02
CA VAL A 88 -1.27 -0.39 5.67
C VAL A 88 -0.12 -0.04 4.72
N ILE A 89 1.12 -0.33 5.14
CA ILE A 89 2.34 -0.11 4.38
C ILE A 89 2.75 -1.44 3.74
N LEU A 90 2.72 -1.48 2.42
CA LEU A 90 3.05 -2.63 1.59
C LEU A 90 4.49 -2.47 1.08
N VAL A 91 5.39 -3.38 1.45
CA VAL A 91 6.80 -3.28 1.08
C VAL A 91 7.12 -4.33 0.02
N ASP A 92 7.49 -3.88 -1.18
CA ASP A 92 7.74 -4.77 -2.34
C ASP A 92 6.71 -5.90 -2.48
N TYR A 93 7.09 -7.15 -2.79
CA TYR A 93 6.24 -8.37 -2.80
C TYR A 93 4.90 -8.21 -3.53
N PRO A 94 4.89 -7.78 -4.80
CA PRO A 94 3.69 -7.30 -5.48
C PRO A 94 2.62 -8.36 -5.72
N GLY A 95 2.99 -9.65 -5.74
CA GLY A 95 2.03 -10.76 -5.91
C GLY A 95 1.00 -10.83 -4.78
N PHE A 96 1.41 -10.64 -3.55
CA PHE A 96 0.59 -10.63 -2.35
C PHE A 96 0.03 -9.23 -2.07
N ASN A 97 0.88 -8.24 -2.05
CA ASN A 97 0.60 -6.89 -1.61
C ASN A 97 -0.47 -6.18 -2.45
N LEU A 98 -0.47 -6.32 -3.77
CA LEU A 98 -1.52 -5.75 -4.63
C LEU A 98 -2.91 -6.38 -4.39
N ASN A 99 -2.98 -7.64 -3.94
CA ASN A 99 -4.24 -8.26 -3.55
C ASN A 99 -4.77 -7.73 -2.21
N ILE A 100 -3.87 -7.43 -1.27
CA ILE A 100 -4.24 -6.75 -0.02
C ILE A 100 -4.73 -5.33 -0.32
N ALA A 101 -4.01 -4.55 -1.12
CA ALA A 101 -4.43 -3.20 -1.53
C ALA A 101 -5.85 -3.19 -2.15
N LYS A 102 -6.11 -4.13 -3.07
CA LYS A 102 -7.44 -4.31 -3.68
C LYS A 102 -8.54 -4.60 -2.64
N PHE A 103 -8.23 -5.41 -1.63
CA PHE A 103 -9.16 -5.69 -0.53
C PHE A 103 -9.42 -4.45 0.31
N LEU A 104 -8.37 -3.73 0.72
CA LEU A 104 -8.49 -2.50 1.51
C LEU A 104 -9.37 -1.46 0.81
N LYS A 105 -9.12 -1.21 -0.47
CA LYS A 105 -9.90 -0.27 -1.28
C LYS A 105 -11.38 -0.63 -1.38
N LYS A 106 -11.71 -1.95 -1.44
CA LYS A 106 -13.09 -2.41 -1.62
C LYS A 106 -13.87 -2.57 -0.31
N LYS A 107 -13.20 -2.87 0.79
CA LYS A 107 -13.86 -3.34 2.01
C LYS A 107 -13.58 -2.46 3.24
N THR A 108 -12.69 -1.50 3.13
CA THR A 108 -12.31 -0.62 4.25
C THR A 108 -12.09 0.81 3.76
N ASN A 109 -11.89 1.74 4.71
CA ASN A 109 -11.44 3.11 4.44
C ASN A 109 -9.95 3.29 4.79
N ILE A 110 -9.22 2.20 5.06
CA ILE A 110 -7.81 2.22 5.44
C ILE A 110 -6.98 2.44 4.17
N PRO A 111 -6.11 3.46 4.11
CA PRO A 111 -5.26 3.70 2.96
C PRO A 111 -4.16 2.65 2.86
N ALA A 112 -3.82 2.25 1.63
CA ALA A 112 -2.67 1.43 1.32
C ALA A 112 -1.55 2.34 0.80
N TYR A 113 -0.42 2.40 1.50
CA TYR A 113 0.82 3.02 1.05
C TYR A 113 1.76 1.93 0.55
N TYR A 114 2.43 2.18 -0.56
CA TYR A 114 3.33 1.19 -1.13
C TYR A 114 4.77 1.71 -1.08
N TYR A 115 5.61 1.09 -0.25
CA TYR A 115 7.02 1.41 -0.09
C TYR A 115 7.88 0.42 -0.88
N ILE A 116 8.83 0.94 -1.65
CA ILE A 116 9.63 0.22 -2.64
C ILE A 116 8.74 -0.26 -3.79
N SER A 117 8.51 0.64 -4.74
CA SER A 117 7.65 0.47 -5.93
C SER A 117 7.84 -0.88 -6.61
N PRO A 118 6.76 -1.56 -7.02
CA PRO A 118 6.89 -2.78 -7.81
C PRO A 118 7.51 -2.47 -9.18
N LYS A 119 8.48 -3.27 -9.59
CA LYS A 119 9.28 -3.09 -10.83
C LYS A 119 8.45 -3.32 -12.10
N ILE A 120 7.31 -2.62 -12.23
CA ILE A 120 6.40 -2.75 -13.39
C ILE A 120 6.98 -2.14 -14.66
N TRP A 121 7.98 -1.28 -14.55
CA TRP A 121 8.74 -0.71 -15.66
C TRP A 121 9.59 -1.77 -16.38
N ALA A 122 9.98 -2.85 -15.71
CA ALA A 122 10.70 -3.96 -16.33
C ALA A 122 9.76 -4.91 -17.07
N TRP A 123 8.68 -5.32 -16.41
CA TRP A 123 7.70 -6.28 -16.93
C TRP A 123 6.36 -6.14 -16.20
N LYS A 124 5.28 -6.65 -16.79
CA LYS A 124 3.91 -6.55 -16.22
C LYS A 124 3.44 -5.11 -16.01
N GLU A 125 3.76 -4.22 -16.92
CA GLU A 125 3.35 -2.81 -16.90
C GLU A 125 1.83 -2.64 -16.73
N TRP A 126 1.03 -3.62 -17.17
CA TRP A 126 -0.43 -3.63 -16.99
C TRP A 126 -0.89 -3.50 -15.51
N ARG A 127 -0.02 -3.82 -14.55
CA ARG A 127 -0.28 -3.64 -13.11
C ARG A 127 -0.50 -2.19 -12.70
N ILE A 128 -0.09 -1.24 -13.52
CA ILE A 128 -0.34 0.20 -13.30
C ILE A 128 -1.82 0.50 -13.05
N ARG A 129 -2.73 -0.25 -13.70
CA ARG A 129 -4.17 -0.09 -13.50
C ARG A 129 -4.60 -0.41 -12.05
N SER A 130 -4.00 -1.45 -11.48
CA SER A 130 -4.25 -1.83 -10.08
C SER A 130 -3.64 -0.83 -9.10
N ILE A 131 -2.42 -0.36 -9.38
CA ILE A 131 -1.74 0.64 -8.56
C ILE A 131 -2.57 1.92 -8.49
N LYS A 132 -2.95 2.50 -9.65
CA LYS A 132 -3.78 3.71 -9.71
C LYS A 132 -5.12 3.59 -8.98
N ARG A 133 -5.73 2.40 -8.98
CA ARG A 133 -7.03 2.18 -8.35
C ARG A 133 -6.92 1.96 -6.84
N ASP A 134 -5.94 1.19 -6.40
CA ASP A 134 -5.94 0.55 -5.08
C ASP A 134 -4.89 1.13 -4.12
N ILE A 135 -3.84 1.80 -4.63
CA ILE A 135 -2.78 2.40 -3.83
C ILE A 135 -3.08 3.89 -3.63
N ALA A 136 -2.99 4.35 -2.41
CA ALA A 136 -3.17 5.76 -2.08
C ALA A 136 -1.90 6.57 -2.35
N GLU A 137 -0.74 6.06 -1.90
CA GLU A 137 0.57 6.70 -2.06
C GLU A 137 1.62 5.67 -2.44
N LEU A 138 2.52 6.02 -3.37
CA LEU A 138 3.58 5.15 -3.86
C LEU A 138 4.95 5.80 -3.62
N PHE A 139 5.82 5.07 -2.93
CA PHE A 139 7.16 5.51 -2.58
C PHE A 139 8.20 4.71 -3.37
N SER A 140 9.01 5.40 -4.13
CA SER A 140 10.04 4.84 -5.00
C SER A 140 11.44 5.10 -4.43
N ILE A 141 12.31 4.11 -4.62
CA ILE A 141 13.75 4.18 -4.30
C ILE A 141 14.63 4.30 -5.56
N LEU A 142 14.02 4.43 -6.74
CA LEU A 142 14.73 4.52 -8.02
C LEU A 142 14.30 5.79 -8.76
N PRO A 143 15.22 6.73 -9.04
CA PRO A 143 14.87 8.05 -9.58
C PRO A 143 14.24 7.98 -10.99
N PHE A 144 14.58 6.99 -11.82
CA PHE A 144 13.98 6.81 -13.13
C PHE A 144 12.51 6.34 -13.09
N GLU A 145 12.01 5.88 -11.95
CA GLU A 145 10.60 5.55 -11.77
C GLU A 145 9.71 6.80 -11.75
N VAL A 146 10.23 7.96 -11.33
CA VAL A 146 9.48 9.21 -11.34
C VAL A 146 8.95 9.54 -12.75
N PRO A 147 9.79 9.72 -13.78
CA PRO A 147 9.28 9.97 -15.12
C PRO A 147 8.43 8.81 -15.68
N PHE A 148 8.69 7.57 -15.30
CA PHE A 148 7.87 6.43 -15.70
C PHE A 148 6.44 6.53 -15.13
N PHE A 149 6.28 6.78 -13.85
CA PHE A 149 4.94 6.89 -13.26
C PHE A 149 4.26 8.22 -13.58
N GLU A 150 4.97 9.35 -13.47
CA GLU A 150 4.34 10.67 -13.60
C GLU A 150 4.14 11.09 -15.05
N LYS A 151 5.18 11.01 -15.91
CA LYS A 151 5.07 11.45 -17.32
C LYS A 151 4.32 10.44 -18.16
N LYS A 152 4.72 9.14 -18.11
CA LYS A 152 4.10 8.10 -18.94
C LYS A 152 2.70 7.73 -18.45
N HIS A 153 2.55 7.55 -17.13
CA HIS A 153 1.31 7.04 -16.54
C HIS A 153 0.46 8.10 -15.85
N ARG A 154 0.90 9.34 -15.71
CA ARG A 154 0.18 10.43 -15.01
C ARG A 154 -0.28 9.99 -13.61
N TYR A 155 0.62 9.42 -12.85
CA TYR A 155 0.41 8.96 -11.49
C TYR A 155 1.55 9.50 -10.61
N PRO A 156 1.26 10.43 -9.68
CA PRO A 156 2.28 11.03 -8.82
C PRO A 156 2.87 9.97 -7.88
N ILE A 157 4.16 10.07 -7.63
CA ILE A 157 4.88 9.21 -6.69
C ILE A 157 5.86 10.03 -5.85
N HIS A 158 6.35 9.44 -4.76
CA HIS A 158 7.36 10.04 -3.90
C HIS A 158 8.69 9.32 -4.11
N TYR A 159 9.70 10.00 -4.68
CA TYR A 159 11.06 9.51 -4.65
C TYR A 159 11.68 9.85 -3.30
N VAL A 160 12.14 8.86 -2.57
CA VAL A 160 12.58 9.03 -1.17
C VAL A 160 14.09 8.82 -0.96
N GLY A 161 14.85 8.65 -2.04
CA GLY A 161 16.26 8.26 -1.98
C GLY A 161 16.44 6.75 -2.19
N ASN A 162 17.69 6.31 -2.15
CA ASN A 162 18.05 4.92 -2.45
C ASN A 162 18.78 4.27 -1.26
N PRO A 163 18.22 3.19 -0.64
CA PRO A 163 18.82 2.54 0.51
C PRO A 163 20.23 1.97 0.25
N THR A 164 20.50 1.51 -0.98
CA THR A 164 21.84 1.00 -1.33
C THR A 164 22.89 2.12 -1.29
N ALA A 165 22.53 3.33 -1.74
CA ALA A 165 23.43 4.48 -1.68
C ALA A 165 23.72 4.88 -0.23
N GLU A 166 22.70 4.82 0.64
CA GLU A 166 22.84 5.05 2.08
C GLU A 166 23.78 4.02 2.71
N GLU A 167 23.54 2.73 2.49
CA GLU A 167 24.35 1.62 3.03
C GLU A 167 25.83 1.71 2.60
N VAL A 168 26.07 2.04 1.34
CA VAL A 168 27.44 2.22 0.84
C VAL A 168 28.11 3.46 1.46
N ASN A 169 27.38 4.57 1.61
CA ASN A 169 27.92 5.78 2.22
C ASN A 169 28.22 5.55 3.72
N GLU A 170 27.33 4.90 4.47
CA GLU A 170 27.53 4.52 5.86
C GLU A 170 28.78 3.63 6.00
N PHE A 171 28.86 2.55 5.22
CA PHE A 171 30.03 1.67 5.22
C PHE A 171 31.31 2.42 4.90
N ARG A 172 31.33 3.27 3.87
CA ARG A 172 32.56 4.03 3.48
C ARG A 172 33.01 5.01 4.56
N SER A 173 32.10 5.52 5.39
CA SER A 173 32.44 6.42 6.51
C SER A 173 33.07 5.68 7.69
N GLU A 174 32.79 4.39 7.86
CA GLU A 174 33.24 3.58 9.00
C GLU A 174 34.43 2.64 8.65
N TYR A 175 34.57 2.30 7.37
CA TYR A 175 35.58 1.35 6.92
C TYR A 175 36.90 2.05 6.63
N HIS A 176 37.95 1.72 7.44
CA HIS A 176 39.28 2.35 7.39
C HIS A 176 40.39 1.37 7.08
N GLN A 177 40.12 0.08 6.87
CA GLN A 177 41.10 -0.93 6.55
C GLN A 177 41.79 -0.60 5.21
N ASN A 178 43.13 -0.61 5.17
CA ASN A 178 43.86 -0.37 3.94
C ASN A 178 44.01 -1.65 3.10
N PHE A 179 44.51 -1.52 1.86
CA PHE A 179 44.66 -2.64 0.92
C PHE A 179 45.59 -3.76 1.44
N VAL A 180 46.69 -3.42 2.10
CA VAL A 180 47.66 -4.40 2.63
C VAL A 180 46.99 -5.23 3.74
N GLU A 181 46.36 -4.56 4.69
CA GLU A 181 45.62 -5.20 5.79
C GLU A 181 44.54 -6.12 5.28
N PHE A 182 43.75 -5.66 4.29
CA PHE A 182 42.71 -6.47 3.65
C PHE A 182 43.31 -7.72 2.98
N CYS A 183 44.42 -7.57 2.28
CA CYS A 183 45.10 -8.70 1.62
C CYS A 183 45.64 -9.71 2.65
N GLU A 184 46.30 -9.26 3.70
CA GLU A 184 46.85 -10.12 4.75
C GLU A 184 45.74 -10.90 5.47
N GLU A 185 44.66 -10.23 5.84
CA GLU A 185 43.48 -10.87 6.49
C GLU A 185 42.86 -11.97 5.63
N ASN A 186 42.83 -11.79 4.30
CA ASN A 186 42.15 -12.70 3.37
C ASN A 186 43.11 -13.62 2.60
N ASN A 187 44.40 -13.72 2.99
CA ASN A 187 45.43 -14.50 2.32
C ASN A 187 45.58 -14.16 0.83
N LEU A 188 45.46 -12.87 0.48
CA LEU A 188 45.62 -12.31 -0.85
C LEU A 188 47.04 -11.77 -1.05
N ASP A 189 47.42 -11.54 -2.31
CA ASP A 189 48.74 -10.93 -2.64
C ASP A 189 48.61 -9.41 -2.59
N LYS A 190 49.37 -8.79 -1.69
CA LYS A 190 49.41 -7.34 -1.51
C LYS A 190 50.14 -6.55 -2.63
N HIS A 191 50.74 -7.26 -3.57
CA HIS A 191 51.42 -6.65 -4.71
C HIS A 191 50.64 -6.75 -6.02
N ARG A 192 49.50 -7.47 -6.03
CA ARG A 192 48.66 -7.66 -7.19
C ARG A 192 47.31 -6.97 -7.02
N PRO A 193 46.92 -6.10 -7.97
CA PRO A 193 45.56 -5.50 -7.93
C PRO A 193 44.47 -6.55 -8.08
N ILE A 194 43.29 -6.23 -7.61
CA ILE A 194 42.15 -7.17 -7.56
C ILE A 194 41.18 -6.93 -8.71
N ILE A 195 40.78 -8.01 -9.41
CA ILE A 195 39.53 -8.08 -10.17
C ILE A 195 38.53 -8.84 -9.31
N ALA A 196 37.45 -8.16 -8.91
CA ALA A 196 36.35 -8.75 -8.15
C ALA A 196 35.38 -9.52 -9.05
N LEU A 197 34.95 -10.68 -8.59
CA LEU A 197 33.89 -11.49 -9.23
C LEU A 197 32.64 -11.49 -8.34
N LEU A 198 31.55 -10.90 -8.82
CA LEU A 198 30.26 -10.88 -8.16
C LEU A 198 29.25 -11.71 -8.99
N ALA A 199 29.30 -13.03 -8.79
CA ALA A 199 28.59 -13.99 -9.65
C ALA A 199 27.09 -14.13 -9.37
N GLY A 200 26.53 -13.32 -8.46
CA GLY A 200 25.12 -13.34 -8.08
C GLY A 200 24.87 -13.97 -6.72
N SER A 201 23.62 -13.96 -6.30
CA SER A 201 23.16 -14.45 -4.98
C SER A 201 22.28 -15.70 -5.05
N ARG A 202 22.03 -16.22 -6.24
CA ARG A 202 21.23 -17.43 -6.48
C ARG A 202 22.05 -18.54 -7.12
N LEU A 203 21.77 -19.80 -6.75
CA LEU A 203 22.48 -20.96 -7.28
C LEU A 203 22.54 -20.98 -8.83
N GLN A 204 21.44 -20.61 -9.49
CA GLN A 204 21.39 -20.57 -10.95
C GLN A 204 22.27 -19.48 -11.53
N GLU A 205 22.25 -18.26 -10.95
CA GLU A 205 23.09 -17.14 -11.39
C GLU A 205 24.58 -17.49 -11.30
N ILE A 206 24.99 -18.09 -10.18
CA ILE A 206 26.37 -18.51 -9.96
C ILE A 206 26.77 -19.60 -10.98
N LYS A 207 25.92 -20.61 -11.17
CA LYS A 207 26.15 -21.68 -12.13
C LYS A 207 26.34 -21.17 -13.55
N ASP A 208 25.52 -20.20 -13.94
CA ASP A 208 25.49 -19.71 -15.31
C ASP A 208 26.63 -18.68 -15.56
N ASN A 209 26.93 -17.79 -14.62
CA ASN A 209 27.88 -16.68 -14.85
C ASN A 209 29.30 -16.97 -14.40
N LEU A 210 29.51 -17.67 -13.25
CA LEU A 210 30.82 -17.80 -12.63
C LEU A 210 31.87 -18.49 -13.50
N PRO A 211 31.58 -19.60 -14.25
CA PRO A 211 32.57 -20.23 -15.10
C PRO A 211 33.15 -19.28 -16.16
N ALA A 212 32.32 -18.53 -16.87
CA ALA A 212 32.77 -17.57 -17.86
C ALA A 212 33.54 -16.39 -17.23
N MET A 213 33.09 -15.90 -16.06
CA MET A 213 33.81 -14.85 -15.33
C MET A 213 35.19 -15.30 -14.93
N ILE A 214 35.40 -16.56 -14.52
CA ILE A 214 36.72 -17.13 -14.19
C ILE A 214 37.59 -17.19 -15.46
N GLU A 215 37.09 -17.77 -16.55
CA GLU A 215 37.79 -17.90 -17.82
C GLU A 215 38.25 -16.55 -18.38
N VAL A 216 37.38 -15.52 -18.29
CA VAL A 216 37.71 -14.13 -18.66
C VAL A 216 38.82 -13.62 -17.79
N ALA A 217 38.70 -13.73 -16.48
CA ALA A 217 39.59 -13.08 -15.53
C ALA A 217 40.98 -13.73 -15.50
N GLU A 218 41.11 -15.04 -15.78
CA GLU A 218 42.36 -15.77 -15.88
C GLU A 218 43.29 -15.24 -17.00
N ARG A 219 42.75 -14.52 -17.99
CA ARG A 219 43.55 -13.88 -19.05
C ARG A 219 44.31 -12.65 -18.57
N PHE A 220 44.06 -12.16 -17.35
CA PHE A 220 44.67 -10.96 -16.76
C PHE A 220 45.67 -11.34 -15.63
N GLU A 221 46.78 -11.95 -16.01
CA GLU A 221 47.77 -12.53 -15.10
C GLU A 221 48.35 -11.51 -14.10
N ASP A 222 48.37 -10.23 -14.44
CA ASP A 222 48.83 -9.15 -13.55
C ASP A 222 47.86 -8.89 -12.37
N TYR A 223 46.68 -9.44 -12.42
CA TYR A 223 45.64 -9.25 -11.42
C TYR A 223 45.40 -10.53 -10.61
N GLN A 224 44.99 -10.39 -9.38
CA GLN A 224 44.44 -11.49 -8.59
C GLN A 224 42.89 -11.49 -8.65
N LEU A 225 42.32 -12.69 -8.70
CA LEU A 225 40.90 -12.90 -8.86
C LEU A 225 40.27 -13.21 -7.52
N VAL A 226 39.30 -12.39 -7.11
CA VAL A 226 38.66 -12.56 -5.81
C VAL A 226 37.13 -12.60 -5.98
N LEU A 227 36.55 -13.72 -5.60
CA LEU A 227 35.10 -13.95 -5.61
C LEU A 227 34.49 -13.47 -4.30
N ALA A 228 33.43 -12.66 -4.39
CA ALA A 228 32.54 -12.38 -3.28
C ALA A 228 31.53 -13.52 -3.12
N GLY A 229 31.69 -14.38 -2.12
CA GLY A 229 30.76 -15.45 -1.82
C GLY A 229 29.48 -14.91 -1.16
N ALA A 230 28.31 -15.17 -1.75
CA ALA A 230 27.03 -14.74 -1.22
C ALA A 230 26.71 -15.44 0.12
N PRO A 231 26.22 -14.72 1.14
CA PRO A 231 26.00 -15.28 2.49
C PRO A 231 25.04 -16.48 2.53
N SER A 232 24.08 -16.52 1.61
CA SER A 232 23.05 -17.56 1.54
C SER A 232 23.46 -18.84 0.81
N ILE A 233 24.69 -18.91 0.27
CA ILE A 233 25.17 -20.02 -0.54
C ILE A 233 26.32 -20.72 0.20
N GLU A 234 26.25 -22.04 0.30
CA GLU A 234 27.26 -22.87 0.96
C GLU A 234 28.60 -22.88 0.18
N ASP A 235 29.74 -22.95 0.90
CA ASP A 235 31.08 -23.00 0.30
C ASP A 235 31.24 -24.20 -0.65
N SER A 236 30.69 -25.34 -0.27
CA SER A 236 30.70 -26.58 -1.07
C SER A 236 30.07 -26.41 -2.47
N TYR A 237 29.20 -25.40 -2.64
CA TYR A 237 28.67 -25.10 -3.95
C TYR A 237 29.68 -24.37 -4.83
N TYR A 238 30.40 -23.42 -4.26
CA TYR A 238 31.45 -22.65 -4.94
C TYR A 238 32.65 -23.51 -5.28
N GLU A 239 33.07 -24.46 -4.40
CA GLU A 239 34.16 -25.38 -4.62
C GLU A 239 34.13 -26.12 -5.94
N LYS A 240 32.88 -26.40 -6.44
CA LYS A 240 32.65 -27.06 -7.75
C LYS A 240 33.23 -26.25 -8.91
N PHE A 241 33.32 -24.95 -8.78
CA PHE A 241 33.76 -24.02 -9.82
C PHE A 241 35.20 -23.54 -9.57
N LEU A 242 35.60 -23.44 -8.30
CA LEU A 242 36.92 -22.87 -7.90
C LEU A 242 38.04 -23.89 -7.90
N LYS A 243 37.75 -25.19 -7.84
CA LYS A 243 38.77 -26.24 -7.79
C LYS A 243 39.64 -26.19 -9.04
N GLY A 244 40.97 -25.98 -8.85
CA GLY A 244 41.97 -25.91 -9.91
C GLY A 244 42.10 -24.54 -10.58
N THR A 245 41.41 -23.51 -10.07
CA THR A 245 41.51 -22.13 -10.54
C THR A 245 42.34 -21.29 -9.55
N PRO A 246 42.93 -20.14 -9.96
CA PRO A 246 43.66 -19.23 -9.07
C PRO A 246 42.71 -18.32 -8.25
N VAL A 247 41.41 -18.49 -8.36
CA VAL A 247 40.40 -17.61 -7.72
C VAL A 247 40.35 -17.85 -6.20
N LYS A 248 40.52 -16.77 -5.45
CA LYS A 248 40.28 -16.75 -3.99
C LYS A 248 38.84 -16.33 -3.72
N MET A 249 38.28 -16.79 -2.60
CA MET A 249 36.91 -16.39 -2.20
C MET A 249 36.93 -15.71 -0.84
N VAL A 250 36.22 -14.60 -0.72
CA VAL A 250 35.95 -13.92 0.57
C VAL A 250 34.48 -14.03 0.92
N ARG A 251 34.17 -14.16 2.21
CA ARG A 251 32.80 -14.32 2.73
C ARG A 251 32.38 -13.12 3.55
N ASN A 252 31.15 -12.67 3.32
CA ASN A 252 30.55 -11.51 4.03
C ASN A 252 31.41 -10.23 3.93
N LYS A 253 32.21 -10.12 2.88
CA LYS A 253 33.17 -9.03 2.66
C LYS A 253 33.01 -8.40 1.27
N THR A 254 31.80 -8.34 0.74
CA THR A 254 31.56 -7.73 -0.58
C THR A 254 31.98 -6.26 -0.61
N TYR A 255 31.60 -5.47 0.38
CA TYR A 255 31.97 -4.05 0.47
C TYR A 255 33.47 -3.84 0.74
N PRO A 256 34.10 -4.54 1.69
CA PRO A 256 35.55 -4.54 1.80
C PRO A 256 36.27 -4.91 0.50
N LEU A 257 35.82 -5.94 -0.21
CA LEU A 257 36.38 -6.33 -1.49
C LEU A 257 36.26 -5.23 -2.55
N LEU A 258 35.06 -4.65 -2.69
CA LEU A 258 34.83 -3.54 -3.64
C LEU A 258 35.68 -2.31 -3.31
N SER A 259 35.89 -1.99 -2.02
CA SER A 259 36.74 -0.86 -1.60
C SER A 259 38.17 -0.99 -2.09
N HIS A 260 38.65 -2.22 -2.36
CA HIS A 260 40.00 -2.52 -2.77
C HIS A 260 40.15 -3.08 -4.18
N SER A 261 39.06 -3.11 -4.95
CA SER A 261 39.04 -3.68 -6.29
C SER A 261 39.39 -2.65 -7.37
N THR A 262 40.19 -3.06 -8.35
CA THR A 262 40.51 -2.24 -9.52
C THR A 262 39.44 -2.28 -10.58
N ALA A 263 38.83 -3.44 -10.79
CA ALA A 263 37.72 -3.67 -11.71
C ALA A 263 36.84 -4.83 -11.21
N ALA A 264 35.68 -5.02 -11.80
CA ALA A 264 34.78 -6.11 -11.43
C ALA A 264 34.03 -6.70 -12.62
N LEU A 265 33.77 -8.01 -12.55
CA LEU A 265 32.77 -8.70 -13.35
C LEU A 265 31.53 -8.94 -12.46
N VAL A 266 30.39 -8.41 -12.85
CA VAL A 266 29.22 -8.31 -11.97
C VAL A 266 27.97 -8.89 -12.62
N THR A 267 27.31 -9.82 -11.97
CA THR A 267 25.99 -10.31 -12.39
C THR A 267 24.94 -9.20 -12.22
N SER A 268 24.07 -9.04 -13.22
CA SER A 268 23.03 -8.01 -13.19
C SER A 268 22.14 -8.11 -11.94
N GLY A 269 21.99 -7.01 -11.23
CA GLY A 269 21.19 -6.88 -9.99
C GLY A 269 21.60 -5.65 -9.20
N THR A 270 21.31 -5.63 -7.91
CA THR A 270 21.70 -4.54 -6.99
C THR A 270 23.23 -4.37 -6.94
N ALA A 271 23.98 -5.45 -7.06
CA ALA A 271 25.44 -5.46 -7.06
C ALA A 271 26.06 -4.52 -8.12
N THR A 272 25.37 -4.29 -9.25
CA THR A 272 25.87 -3.33 -10.24
C THR A 272 25.86 -1.89 -9.72
N LEU A 273 24.85 -1.53 -8.95
CA LEU A 273 24.76 -0.21 -8.33
C LEU A 273 25.78 -0.09 -7.17
N GLU A 274 25.88 -1.09 -6.31
CA GLU A 274 26.88 -1.15 -5.25
C GLU A 274 28.30 -0.95 -5.82
N THR A 275 28.65 -1.69 -6.86
CA THR A 275 29.96 -1.59 -7.52
C THR A 275 30.22 -0.18 -8.07
N ALA A 276 29.23 0.45 -8.68
CA ALA A 276 29.36 1.82 -9.17
C ALA A 276 29.50 2.85 -8.03
N LEU A 277 28.81 2.65 -6.91
CA LEU A 277 28.91 3.51 -5.72
C LEU A 277 30.24 3.38 -5.00
N PHE A 278 30.92 2.23 -5.11
CA PHE A 278 32.32 2.05 -4.71
C PHE A 278 33.33 2.59 -5.73
N GLU A 279 32.84 3.14 -6.85
CA GLU A 279 33.68 3.68 -7.93
C GLU A 279 34.58 2.59 -8.56
N VAL A 280 34.10 1.35 -8.62
CA VAL A 280 34.81 0.23 -9.26
C VAL A 280 34.28 0.06 -10.68
N PRO A 281 35.10 0.25 -11.73
CA PRO A 281 34.72 -0.04 -13.10
C PRO A 281 34.31 -1.49 -13.28
N GLN A 282 33.23 -1.73 -14.03
CA GLN A 282 32.62 -3.05 -14.12
C GLN A 282 32.15 -3.41 -15.53
N VAL A 283 32.15 -4.71 -15.81
CA VAL A 283 31.41 -5.30 -16.92
C VAL A 283 30.26 -6.11 -16.35
N VAL A 284 29.03 -5.84 -16.82
CA VAL A 284 27.85 -6.55 -16.35
C VAL A 284 27.67 -7.83 -17.17
N CYS A 285 27.64 -8.96 -16.47
CA CYS A 285 27.58 -10.30 -17.02
C CYS A 285 26.24 -10.97 -16.67
N TYR A 286 25.52 -11.47 -17.68
CA TYR A 286 24.28 -12.21 -17.41
C TYR A 286 24.02 -13.26 -18.48
N GLU A 287 24.40 -14.49 -18.20
CA GLU A 287 24.11 -15.62 -19.07
C GLU A 287 22.63 -15.99 -19.03
N THR A 288 22.08 -16.34 -20.17
CA THR A 288 20.68 -16.75 -20.30
C THR A 288 20.56 -18.00 -21.17
N PRO A 289 19.66 -18.93 -20.82
CA PRO A 289 19.35 -20.03 -21.71
C PRO A 289 18.74 -19.53 -23.02
N LEU A 290 19.09 -20.14 -24.15
CA LEU A 290 18.58 -19.76 -25.47
C LEU A 290 18.80 -18.28 -25.82
N PRO A 291 20.07 -17.80 -25.84
CA PRO A 291 20.40 -16.37 -25.85
C PRO A 291 19.73 -15.56 -26.99
N ARG A 292 19.63 -16.12 -28.20
CA ARG A 292 18.98 -15.43 -29.35
C ARG A 292 17.48 -15.24 -29.12
N LEU A 293 16.80 -16.24 -28.54
CA LEU A 293 15.37 -16.16 -28.24
C LEU A 293 15.09 -15.19 -27.09
N VAL A 294 15.93 -15.23 -26.05
CA VAL A 294 15.83 -14.28 -24.92
C VAL A 294 16.05 -12.86 -25.38
N ARG A 295 17.01 -12.59 -26.27
CA ARG A 295 17.22 -11.26 -26.83
C ARG A 295 16.03 -10.76 -27.65
N LEU A 296 15.43 -11.63 -28.44
CA LEU A 296 14.21 -11.30 -29.17
C LEU A 296 13.05 -11.00 -28.23
N ALA A 297 12.86 -11.84 -27.21
CA ALA A 297 11.84 -11.66 -26.18
C ALA A 297 12.10 -10.37 -25.38
N PHE A 298 13.34 -10.09 -24.97
CA PHE A 298 13.70 -8.87 -24.28
C PHE A 298 13.28 -7.64 -25.08
N LYS A 299 13.58 -7.59 -26.36
CA LYS A 299 13.23 -6.47 -27.25
C LYS A 299 11.71 -6.25 -27.41
N HIS A 300 10.88 -7.31 -27.28
CA HIS A 300 9.44 -7.22 -27.55
C HIS A 300 8.57 -7.31 -26.29
N VAL A 301 9.08 -7.85 -25.19
CA VAL A 301 8.32 -8.11 -23.95
C VAL A 301 8.75 -7.20 -22.81
N MET A 302 10.05 -6.86 -22.75
CA MET A 302 10.56 -5.99 -21.71
C MET A 302 10.33 -4.52 -22.08
N SER A 303 9.90 -3.73 -21.13
CA SER A 303 9.63 -2.30 -21.31
C SER A 303 10.86 -1.44 -21.01
N CYS A 304 11.96 -2.04 -20.55
CA CYS A 304 13.21 -1.35 -20.21
C CYS A 304 14.29 -1.56 -21.29
N LYS A 305 15.16 -0.55 -21.46
CA LYS A 305 16.27 -0.59 -22.42
C LYS A 305 17.50 -1.34 -21.90
N TYR A 306 17.68 -1.37 -20.59
CA TYR A 306 18.86 -1.87 -19.87
C TYR A 306 18.49 -2.89 -18.81
N ILE A 307 19.46 -3.73 -18.42
CA ILE A 307 19.29 -4.73 -17.35
C ILE A 307 19.97 -4.33 -16.03
N SER A 308 20.96 -3.43 -16.08
CA SER A 308 21.66 -2.94 -14.88
C SER A 308 21.02 -1.70 -14.31
N LEU A 309 21.04 -1.56 -12.97
CA LEU A 309 20.52 -0.36 -12.30
C LEU A 309 21.31 0.88 -12.67
N VAL A 310 22.62 0.74 -12.91
CA VAL A 310 23.50 1.85 -13.33
C VAL A 310 23.01 2.50 -14.61
N ASN A 311 22.80 1.70 -15.65
CA ASN A 311 22.33 2.19 -16.96
C ASN A 311 20.89 2.71 -16.90
N LEU A 312 20.03 2.06 -16.10
CA LEU A 312 18.64 2.50 -15.90
C LEU A 312 18.58 3.86 -15.19
N ILE A 313 19.39 4.08 -14.16
CA ILE A 313 19.45 5.35 -13.43
C ILE A 313 20.04 6.45 -14.34
N ALA A 314 21.08 6.13 -15.09
CA ALA A 314 21.69 7.06 -16.00
C ALA A 314 20.85 7.35 -17.28
N ASP A 315 19.90 6.48 -17.61
CA ASP A 315 19.18 6.43 -18.92
C ASP A 315 20.13 6.42 -20.13
N LYS A 316 21.32 5.85 -19.95
CA LYS A 316 22.35 5.66 -21.00
C LYS A 316 23.24 4.47 -20.65
N GLU A 317 24.01 3.98 -21.63
CA GLU A 317 24.98 2.88 -21.45
C GLU A 317 26.26 3.40 -20.76
N VAL A 318 26.30 3.38 -19.46
CA VAL A 318 27.46 3.69 -18.61
C VAL A 318 28.36 2.47 -18.49
N VAL A 319 27.77 1.32 -18.27
CA VAL A 319 28.45 0.02 -18.16
C VAL A 319 28.01 -0.90 -19.29
N GLN A 320 28.97 -1.70 -19.80
CA GLN A 320 28.65 -2.66 -20.85
C GLN A 320 27.85 -3.84 -20.28
N GLU A 321 26.72 -4.14 -20.93
CA GLU A 321 25.84 -5.24 -20.53
C GLU A 321 26.03 -6.43 -21.45
N MET A 322 26.83 -7.38 -20.99
CA MET A 322 27.14 -8.63 -21.68
C MET A 322 26.07 -9.66 -21.34
N PHE A 323 24.97 -9.65 -22.08
CA PHE A 323 23.89 -10.61 -21.84
C PHE A 323 23.37 -11.25 -23.15
N ALA A 324 22.78 -12.38 -23.04
CA ALA A 324 22.24 -13.17 -24.15
C ALA A 324 23.33 -13.48 -25.21
N ASP A 325 23.15 -13.07 -26.45
CA ASP A 325 24.08 -13.30 -27.56
C ASP A 325 25.40 -12.50 -27.45
N ARG A 326 25.47 -11.48 -26.57
CA ARG A 326 26.71 -10.75 -26.25
C ARG A 326 27.52 -11.40 -25.14
N PHE A 327 26.95 -12.37 -24.40
CA PHE A 327 27.65 -13.07 -23.34
C PHE A 327 28.65 -14.09 -23.95
N GLN A 328 29.82 -13.60 -24.28
CA GLN A 328 30.93 -14.37 -24.87
C GLN A 328 32.22 -13.97 -24.17
N VAL A 329 33.05 -14.97 -23.84
CA VAL A 329 34.27 -14.79 -23.06
C VAL A 329 35.21 -13.77 -23.69
N ASP A 330 35.43 -13.84 -25.02
CA ASP A 330 36.32 -12.90 -25.72
C ASP A 330 35.78 -11.46 -25.65
N ALA A 331 34.48 -11.28 -25.88
CA ALA A 331 33.86 -9.97 -25.84
C ALA A 331 33.85 -9.38 -24.41
N ILE A 332 33.66 -10.21 -23.37
CA ILE A 332 33.73 -9.77 -21.98
C ILE A 332 35.16 -9.36 -21.64
N ALA A 333 36.17 -10.15 -22.08
CA ALA A 333 37.59 -9.85 -21.86
C ALA A 333 38.00 -8.52 -22.50
N ASP A 334 37.56 -8.26 -23.74
CA ASP A 334 37.82 -6.99 -24.43
C ASP A 334 37.26 -5.80 -23.66
N GLN A 335 36.00 -5.92 -23.15
CA GLN A 335 35.38 -4.87 -22.36
C GLN A 335 36.09 -4.68 -21.01
N LEU A 336 36.48 -5.76 -20.34
CA LEU A 336 37.26 -5.69 -19.11
C LEU A 336 38.59 -4.96 -19.33
N TYR A 337 39.28 -5.27 -20.42
CA TYR A 337 40.57 -4.62 -20.75
C TYR A 337 40.41 -3.08 -20.89
N GLN A 338 39.31 -2.60 -21.49
CA GLN A 338 39.05 -1.18 -21.71
C GLN A 338 38.82 -0.37 -20.43
N ILE A 339 38.50 -1.03 -19.33
CA ILE A 339 38.18 -0.39 -18.05
C ILE A 339 39.28 -0.62 -16.95
N LEU A 340 40.37 -1.26 -17.32
CA LEU A 340 41.51 -1.41 -16.42
C LEU A 340 42.30 -0.08 -16.27
N SER A 341 43.27 -0.08 -15.34
CA SER A 341 44.09 1.11 -15.04
C SER A 341 44.78 1.67 -16.28
N GLY A 342 44.76 3.00 -16.43
CA GLY A 342 45.38 3.70 -17.55
C GLY A 342 44.58 3.66 -18.88
N LYS A 343 43.33 3.18 -18.89
CA LYS A 343 42.47 3.15 -20.05
C LYS A 343 41.45 4.28 -20.02
N GLU A 344 41.15 4.85 -21.19
CA GLU A 344 40.17 5.92 -21.37
C GLU A 344 38.75 5.49 -20.94
N GLY A 345 38.37 4.23 -21.22
CA GLY A 345 37.09 3.66 -20.82
C GLY A 345 36.87 3.70 -19.31
N ARG A 346 37.93 3.54 -18.52
CA ARG A 346 37.90 3.67 -17.05
C ARG A 346 37.50 5.09 -16.62
N GLU A 347 38.21 6.09 -17.13
CA GLU A 347 38.03 7.49 -16.75
C GLU A 347 36.60 7.97 -17.12
N ARG A 348 36.14 7.57 -18.30
CA ARG A 348 34.75 7.83 -18.74
C ARG A 348 33.75 7.20 -17.77
N MET A 349 33.90 5.91 -17.45
CA MET A 349 32.96 5.20 -16.57
C MET A 349 32.92 5.80 -15.17
N LEU A 350 34.07 6.17 -14.61
CA LEU A 350 34.15 6.83 -13.30
C LEU A 350 33.48 8.21 -13.30
N SER A 351 33.61 8.97 -14.39
CA SER A 351 32.92 10.24 -14.55
C SER A 351 31.40 10.05 -14.61
N GLU A 352 30.92 9.04 -15.34
CA GLU A 352 29.50 8.72 -15.47
C GLU A 352 28.91 8.14 -14.18
N TYR A 353 29.69 7.47 -13.31
CA TYR A 353 29.26 7.05 -11.97
C TYR A 353 28.95 8.24 -11.06
N ARG A 354 29.65 9.37 -11.22
CA ARG A 354 29.30 10.61 -10.49
C ARG A 354 27.92 11.12 -10.88
N GLU A 355 27.55 11.08 -12.17
CA GLU A 355 26.19 11.43 -12.61
C GLU A 355 25.13 10.49 -12.04
N VAL A 356 25.43 9.18 -11.95
CA VAL A 356 24.53 8.21 -11.31
C VAL A 356 24.32 8.56 -9.83
N ARG A 357 25.39 8.90 -9.10
CA ARG A 357 25.32 9.31 -7.69
C ARG A 357 24.52 10.60 -7.51
N GLU A 358 24.72 11.60 -8.38
CA GLU A 358 23.96 12.85 -8.36
C GLU A 358 22.46 12.61 -8.56
N ARG A 359 22.07 11.72 -9.48
CA ARG A 359 20.66 11.36 -9.73
C ARG A 359 20.03 10.61 -8.56
N LEU A 360 20.80 9.83 -7.81
CA LEU A 360 20.32 9.16 -6.60
C LEU A 360 20.05 10.16 -5.46
N GLY A 361 20.74 11.30 -5.44
CA GLY A 361 20.63 12.27 -4.35
C GLY A 361 21.24 11.78 -3.04
N ASN A 362 21.02 12.55 -1.98
CA ASN A 362 21.58 12.28 -0.65
C ASN A 362 20.49 12.03 0.42
N GLN A 363 19.24 11.82 -0.01
CA GLN A 363 18.15 11.56 0.93
C GLN A 363 18.34 10.20 1.62
N VAL A 364 18.10 10.17 2.91
CA VAL A 364 18.01 8.95 3.73
C VAL A 364 16.64 8.34 3.52
N ALA A 365 16.57 7.28 2.74
CA ALA A 365 15.32 6.74 2.22
C ALA A 365 14.24 6.43 3.29
N PRO A 366 14.54 5.76 4.41
CA PRO A 366 13.55 5.51 5.45
C PRO A 366 13.08 6.78 6.17
N ASP A 367 13.96 7.77 6.38
CA ASP A 367 13.60 9.01 7.06
C ASP A 367 12.69 9.88 6.21
N GLU A 368 13.04 10.05 4.93
CA GLU A 368 12.23 10.79 3.96
C GLU A 368 10.85 10.13 3.77
N ALA A 369 10.83 8.80 3.62
CA ALA A 369 9.58 8.06 3.52
C ALA A 369 8.72 8.21 4.77
N ALA A 370 9.30 8.10 5.97
CA ALA A 370 8.60 8.27 7.24
C ALA A 370 8.01 9.67 7.37
N ALA A 371 8.78 10.72 7.08
CA ALA A 371 8.35 12.11 7.17
C ALA A 371 7.14 12.38 6.25
N ILE A 372 7.23 11.97 4.97
CA ILE A 372 6.14 12.14 4.00
C ILE A 372 4.91 11.32 4.43
N MET A 373 5.08 10.05 4.84
CA MET A 373 3.97 9.20 5.27
C MET A 373 3.23 9.79 6.47
N PHE A 374 3.97 10.27 7.47
CA PHE A 374 3.39 10.86 8.67
C PHE A 374 2.61 12.14 8.35
N ASP A 375 3.17 13.06 7.56
CA ASP A 375 2.50 14.29 7.12
C ASP A 375 1.19 13.99 6.37
N LEU A 376 1.22 13.05 5.43
CA LEU A 376 0.03 12.62 4.69
C LEU A 376 -1.06 12.01 5.61
N LEU A 377 -0.67 11.26 6.63
CA LEU A 377 -1.60 10.69 7.61
C LEU A 377 -2.22 11.77 8.51
N ILE A 378 -1.45 12.75 8.95
CA ILE A 378 -1.96 13.90 9.70
C ILE A 378 -2.98 14.67 8.86
N LYS A 379 -2.64 15.05 7.62
CA LYS A 379 -3.54 15.75 6.70
C LYS A 379 -4.84 14.97 6.45
N ARG A 380 -4.73 13.65 6.28
CA ARG A 380 -5.89 12.77 6.14
C ARG A 380 -6.77 12.75 7.39
N ARG A 381 -6.18 12.63 8.57
CA ARG A 381 -6.91 12.66 9.85
C ARG A 381 -7.69 13.96 10.01
N ASP A 382 -7.04 15.09 9.77
CA ASP A 382 -7.66 16.41 9.91
C ASP A 382 -8.81 16.61 8.90
N MET A 383 -8.64 16.14 7.67
CA MET A 383 -9.72 16.11 6.67
C MET A 383 -10.91 15.26 7.13
N LEU A 384 -10.66 14.07 7.69
CA LEU A 384 -11.73 13.18 8.16
C LEU A 384 -12.49 13.77 9.34
N VAL A 385 -11.81 14.44 10.29
CA VAL A 385 -12.42 15.16 11.41
C VAL A 385 -13.32 16.28 10.89
N ARG A 386 -12.84 17.09 9.94
CA ARG A 386 -13.64 18.15 9.32
C ARG A 386 -14.89 17.60 8.63
N LEU A 387 -14.76 16.56 7.80
CA LEU A 387 -15.89 15.94 7.12
C LEU A 387 -16.91 15.32 8.09
N ALA A 388 -16.45 14.73 9.21
CA ALA A 388 -17.33 14.21 10.25
C ALA A 388 -18.13 15.34 10.92
N LYS A 389 -17.49 16.48 11.21
CA LYS A 389 -18.16 17.66 11.76
C LYS A 389 -19.21 18.23 10.80
N GLU A 390 -18.86 18.41 9.52
CA GLU A 390 -19.78 18.89 8.49
C GLU A 390 -21.01 17.97 8.33
N ARG A 391 -20.80 16.63 8.40
CA ARG A 391 -21.92 15.67 8.36
C ARG A 391 -22.82 15.76 9.59
N ALA A 392 -22.22 15.85 10.78
CA ALA A 392 -22.99 16.00 12.02
C ALA A 392 -23.83 17.29 12.03
N GLU A 393 -23.28 18.40 11.56
CA GLU A 393 -24.00 19.66 11.41
C GLU A 393 -25.14 19.56 10.40
N ALA A 394 -24.92 18.91 9.25
CA ALA A 394 -25.96 18.68 8.25
C ALA A 394 -27.09 17.77 8.75
N GLU A 395 -26.74 16.69 9.47
CA GLU A 395 -27.73 15.79 10.10
C GLU A 395 -28.53 16.51 11.19
N ALA A 396 -27.89 17.31 12.03
CA ALA A 396 -28.58 18.10 13.05
C ALA A 396 -29.57 19.13 12.44
N LYS A 397 -29.16 19.80 11.35
CA LYS A 397 -30.02 20.71 10.61
C LYS A 397 -31.22 20.00 9.99
N ALA A 398 -30.99 18.86 9.34
CA ALA A 398 -32.09 18.06 8.75
C ALA A 398 -33.07 17.53 9.82
N ALA A 399 -32.56 17.11 10.98
CA ALA A 399 -33.38 16.71 12.12
C ALA A 399 -34.23 17.87 12.67
N ALA A 400 -33.64 19.05 12.81
CA ALA A 400 -34.40 20.26 13.24
C ALA A 400 -35.51 20.64 12.26
N GLU A 401 -35.24 20.64 10.96
CA GLU A 401 -36.25 20.90 9.92
C GLU A 401 -37.36 19.84 9.93
N ALA A 402 -37.02 18.56 10.12
CA ALA A 402 -38.00 17.50 10.24
C ALA A 402 -38.92 17.65 11.48
N ALA A 403 -38.31 18.00 12.62
CA ALA A 403 -39.06 18.29 13.86
C ALA A 403 -40.01 19.49 13.71
N GLU A 404 -39.58 20.56 13.06
CA GLU A 404 -40.42 21.74 12.78
C GLU A 404 -41.60 21.40 11.87
N ARG A 405 -41.37 20.63 10.79
CA ARG A 405 -42.41 20.13 9.91
C ARG A 405 -43.45 19.24 10.66
N ALA A 406 -42.96 18.37 11.54
CA ALA A 406 -43.83 17.52 12.35
C ALA A 406 -44.65 18.36 13.33
N ARG A 407 -44.09 19.39 13.96
CA ARG A 407 -44.75 20.34 14.84
C ARG A 407 -45.87 21.12 14.10
N LEU A 408 -45.56 21.66 12.92
CA LEU A 408 -46.55 22.37 12.09
C LEU A 408 -47.69 21.46 11.65
N LYS A 409 -47.40 20.24 11.30
CA LYS A 409 -48.41 19.25 10.95
C LYS A 409 -49.31 18.90 12.15
N ALA A 410 -48.75 18.70 13.32
CA ALA A 410 -49.52 18.42 14.54
C ALA A 410 -50.43 19.61 14.94
N LEU A 411 -49.95 20.84 14.79
CA LEU A 411 -50.76 22.05 15.01
C LEU A 411 -51.94 22.13 14.04
N ALA A 412 -51.72 21.90 12.75
CA ALA A 412 -52.76 21.89 11.75
C ALA A 412 -53.82 20.78 11.99
N GLU A 413 -53.39 19.60 12.40
CA GLU A 413 -54.31 18.49 12.78
C GLU A 413 -55.12 18.84 14.04
N ALA A 414 -54.52 19.49 15.04
CA ALA A 414 -55.21 19.93 16.25
C ALA A 414 -56.25 21.03 15.95
N GLU A 415 -55.93 22.00 15.09
CA GLU A 415 -56.88 23.02 14.64
C GLU A 415 -58.04 22.41 13.84
N ALA A 416 -57.76 21.47 12.95
CA ALA A 416 -58.82 20.78 12.20
C ALA A 416 -59.73 19.95 13.12
N ALA A 417 -59.16 19.27 14.13
CA ALA A 417 -59.93 18.52 15.13
C ALA A 417 -60.81 19.45 15.97
N LYS A 418 -60.31 20.61 16.41
CA LYS A 418 -61.03 21.62 17.15
C LYS A 418 -62.25 22.14 16.31
N LYS A 419 -62.02 22.50 15.07
CA LYS A 419 -63.07 22.96 14.15
C LYS A 419 -64.14 21.90 13.91
N LYS A 420 -63.76 20.64 13.80
CA LYS A 420 -64.69 19.53 13.69
C LYS A 420 -65.55 19.31 14.94
N ALA A 421 -64.90 19.44 16.13
CA ALA A 421 -65.62 19.34 17.41
C ALA A 421 -66.57 20.50 17.62
N GLU A 422 -66.22 21.74 17.25
CA GLU A 422 -67.14 22.93 17.26
C GLU A 422 -68.34 22.71 16.35
N GLN A 423 -68.18 22.23 15.12
CA GLN A 423 -69.21 21.92 14.20
C GLN A 423 -70.14 20.81 14.73
N GLN A 424 -69.58 19.78 15.35
CA GLN A 424 -70.41 18.71 15.96
C GLN A 424 -71.19 19.22 17.18
N ALA A 425 -70.62 20.08 18.00
CA ALA A 425 -71.32 20.68 19.14
C ALA A 425 -72.44 21.60 18.68
N GLU A 426 -72.27 22.41 17.63
CA GLU A 426 -73.24 23.26 17.05
C GLU A 426 -74.42 22.43 16.45
N ALA A 427 -74.08 21.36 15.72
CA ALA A 427 -75.09 20.44 15.16
C ALA A 427 -75.90 19.73 16.27
N ALA A 428 -75.21 19.32 17.34
CA ALA A 428 -75.90 18.72 18.51
C ALA A 428 -76.82 19.73 19.21
N ARG A 429 -76.41 20.99 19.34
CA ARG A 429 -77.24 22.07 19.91
C ARG A 429 -78.48 22.35 19.09
N ARG A 430 -78.31 22.45 17.77
CA ARG A 430 -79.49 22.61 16.88
C ARG A 430 -80.44 21.44 16.98
N LYS A 431 -79.99 20.20 17.04
CA LYS A 431 -80.82 19.02 17.25
C LYS A 431 -81.54 19.06 18.58
N ALA A 432 -80.86 19.43 19.66
CA ALA A 432 -81.51 19.58 20.97
C ALA A 432 -82.55 20.70 21.00
N GLU A 433 -82.28 21.85 20.32
CA GLU A 433 -83.31 22.93 20.17
C GLU A 433 -84.48 22.48 19.38
N GLU A 434 -84.30 21.72 18.26
CA GLU A 434 -85.44 21.14 17.50
C GLU A 434 -86.23 20.12 18.33
N GLU A 435 -85.61 19.27 19.08
CA GLU A 435 -86.28 18.30 19.95
C GLU A 435 -86.98 18.98 21.10
N ALA A 436 -86.41 20.04 21.70
CA ALA A 436 -87.08 20.85 22.73
C ALA A 436 -88.26 21.58 22.18
N GLU A 437 -88.20 22.13 20.94
CA GLU A 437 -89.37 22.76 20.27
C GLU A 437 -90.50 21.77 19.97
N LYS A 438 -90.13 20.57 19.47
CA LYS A 438 -91.15 19.48 19.26
C LYS A 438 -91.78 19.04 20.57
N ALA A 439 -91.02 18.93 21.65
CA ALA A 439 -91.51 18.58 22.98
C ALA A 439 -92.45 19.69 23.51
N ARG A 440 -92.12 20.98 23.29
CA ARG A 440 -92.91 22.12 23.68
C ARG A 440 -94.24 22.15 22.93
N LYS A 441 -94.23 21.94 21.59
CA LYS A 441 -95.44 21.82 20.77
C LYS A 441 -96.32 20.67 21.22
N LYS A 442 -95.77 19.48 21.52
CA LYS A 442 -96.46 18.34 22.07
C LYS A 442 -97.11 18.64 23.45
N ALA A 443 -96.37 19.31 24.32
CA ALA A 443 -96.86 19.71 25.64
C ALA A 443 -98.02 20.75 25.51
N GLU A 444 -97.92 21.69 24.59
CA GLU A 444 -98.93 22.69 24.31
C GLU A 444 -100.23 22.07 23.73
N GLU A 445 -100.04 21.08 22.81
CA GLU A 445 -101.16 20.30 22.25
C GLU A 445 -101.85 19.41 23.32
N ALA A 446 -101.03 18.75 24.19
CA ALA A 446 -101.60 17.96 25.30
C ALA A 446 -102.33 18.85 26.33
N ARG A 447 -101.88 20.08 26.55
CA ARG A 447 -102.51 21.03 27.46
C ARG A 447 -103.90 21.53 26.85
N ARG A 448 -103.91 21.80 25.53
CA ARG A 448 -105.10 22.15 24.83
C ARG A 448 -106.16 21.03 24.87
N LEU A 449 -105.72 19.76 24.62
CA LEU A 449 -106.61 18.60 24.74
C LEU A 449 -107.17 18.40 26.17
N ALA A 450 -106.30 18.58 27.18
CA ALA A 450 -106.73 18.51 28.59
C ALA A 450 -107.71 19.66 28.95
N ASP A 451 -107.52 20.87 28.46
CA ASP A 451 -108.47 22.00 28.62
C ASP A 451 -109.76 21.73 27.90
N GLU A 452 -109.75 21.13 26.68
CA GLU A 452 -110.94 20.72 25.96
C GLU A 452 -111.72 19.60 26.67
N GLU A 453 -111.01 18.61 27.26
CA GLU A 453 -111.62 17.54 28.06
C GLU A 453 -112.23 18.10 29.35
N ALA A 454 -111.49 19.03 30.03
CA ALA A 454 -112.01 19.68 31.24
C ALA A 454 -113.29 20.52 30.93
N GLU A 455 -113.36 21.19 29.79
CA GLU A 455 -114.56 21.94 29.35
C GLU A 455 -115.73 21.00 28.99
N ARG A 456 -115.47 19.86 28.31
CA ARG A 456 -116.48 18.79 28.11
C ARG A 456 -116.99 18.21 29.42
N ALA A 457 -116.09 17.97 30.36
CA ALA A 457 -116.48 17.48 31.68
C ALA A 457 -117.39 18.49 32.42
N ARG A 458 -117.09 19.82 32.39
CA ARG A 458 -117.92 20.86 32.98
C ARG A 458 -119.32 20.96 32.29
N ARG A 459 -119.37 20.88 30.97
CA ARG A 459 -120.64 20.86 30.23
C ARG A 459 -121.44 19.60 30.54
N ALA A 460 -120.81 18.47 30.73
CA ALA A 460 -121.49 17.25 31.14
C ALA A 460 -122.03 17.34 32.56
N GLU A 461 -121.30 17.99 33.47
CA GLU A 461 -121.76 18.25 34.87
C GLU A 461 -122.87 19.26 34.90
N GLU A 462 -122.84 20.33 34.08
CA GLU A 462 -124.00 21.28 33.91
C GLU A 462 -125.24 20.60 33.37
N LEU A 463 -125.10 19.72 32.37
CA LEU A 463 -126.22 18.96 31.80
C LEU A 463 -126.79 17.94 32.83
N LEU A 464 -125.96 17.37 33.66
CA LEU A 464 -126.41 16.48 34.77
C LEU A 464 -127.21 17.24 35.84
N ASN A 465 -126.71 18.47 36.19
CA ASN A 465 -127.37 19.32 37.14
C ASN A 465 -128.68 19.90 36.60
N GLU A 466 -128.83 20.20 35.28
CA GLU A 466 -130.10 20.59 34.64
C GLU A 466 -131.07 19.44 34.58
N SER A 467 -130.63 18.20 34.32
CA SER A 467 -131.49 17.03 34.31
C SER A 467 -132.06 16.66 35.70
N GLN A 468 -131.27 16.94 36.79
CA GLN A 468 -131.76 16.74 38.17
C GLN A 468 -132.70 17.81 38.68
N GLN A 469 -132.69 19.02 38.05
CA GLN A 469 -133.67 20.08 38.38
C GLN A 469 -134.96 19.90 37.67
N ASP A 470 -135.11 19.17 36.56
CA ASP A 470 -136.28 18.85 35.85
C ASP A 470 -137.12 17.64 36.41
N GLU A 471 -136.45 16.77 37.24
CA GLU A 471 -137.04 15.65 37.96
C GLU A 471 -137.73 16.08 39.32
N LEU A 472 -137.43 17.35 39.71
CA LEU A 472 -137.97 17.92 40.98
C LEU A 472 -139.10 18.97 40.75
N LYS A 473 -139.69 18.99 39.62
CA LYS A 473 -140.97 19.73 39.35
C LYS A 473 -142.01 18.72 38.93
#